data_d664b0259b61c8040f9ca2300795dfcc
#
_entry.id   d664b0259b61c8040f9ca2300795dfcc
#
_cell.length_a   1.000
_cell.length_b   1.000
_cell.length_c   1.000
_cell.angle_alpha   90.00
_cell.angle_beta   90.00
_cell.angle_gamma   90.00
#
_symmetry.space_group_name_H-M   'P 1'
#
loop_
_entity.id
_entity.type
_entity.pdbx_description
1 polymer ?
#
loop_
_entity_poly.entity_id
_entity_poly.type
_entity_poly.pdbx_seq_one_letter_code
_entity_poly.pdbx_strand_id
1 'polypeptide(L)'
;IEMNGQIVLCKGYNDGAELERSISDLSKYLPHLKSVSVVPVGLSKYRDGLAPLEPFTREDAKEVLATIHKWQKKLYEQWGLHFIHAGDEWYLLAGEPIPEEENYDGYIQLENGVGMLRLLEDEVAEELSKREGDDRHRHVTIATGKAAAPSLKKHMQKIREKYPNVQAEVVTIINYFFGDSITVY
;
A
#
# COMPACT_ATOMS: atom_id res chain seq x y z
N ILE A 1 -9.75 13.13 -21.99
CA ILE A 1 -9.37 13.35 -20.58
C ILE A 1 -9.17 11.98 -19.98
N GLU A 2 -8.02 11.77 -19.34
CA GLU A 2 -7.77 10.60 -18.51
C GLU A 2 -7.86 11.01 -17.06
N MET A 3 -8.42 10.13 -16.22
CA MET A 3 -8.66 10.39 -14.81
C MET A 3 -8.20 9.20 -13.98
N ASN A 4 -7.72 9.50 -12.78
CA ASN A 4 -7.52 8.52 -11.71
C ASN A 4 -8.35 8.98 -10.51
N GLY A 5 -9.01 8.04 -9.85
CA GLY A 5 -9.84 8.28 -8.69
C GLY A 5 -9.19 7.80 -7.40
N GLN A 6 -9.64 8.34 -6.27
CA GLN A 6 -9.28 7.83 -4.96
C GLN A 6 -10.52 7.80 -4.06
N ILE A 7 -10.72 6.69 -3.36
CA ILE A 7 -11.71 6.54 -2.30
C ILE A 7 -10.97 6.51 -0.97
N VAL A 8 -11.19 7.53 -0.14
CA VAL A 8 -10.79 7.49 1.26
C VAL A 8 -11.89 6.77 2.03
N LEU A 9 -11.62 5.54 2.46
CA LEU A 9 -12.61 4.69 3.10
C LEU A 9 -12.75 5.03 4.58
N CYS A 10 -13.99 5.24 5.01
CA CYS A 10 -14.36 5.56 6.40
C CYS A 10 -15.30 4.48 6.91
N LYS A 11 -14.91 3.77 7.97
CA LYS A 11 -15.69 2.68 8.56
C LYS A 11 -17.09 3.14 8.97
N GLY A 12 -18.11 2.40 8.56
CA GLY A 12 -19.52 2.69 8.85
C GLY A 12 -20.13 3.83 8.03
N TYR A 13 -19.38 4.44 7.08
CA TYR A 13 -19.87 5.53 6.24
C TYR A 13 -19.94 5.15 4.77
N ASN A 14 -18.84 4.75 4.19
CA ASN A 14 -18.74 4.44 2.76
C ASN A 14 -18.07 3.08 2.47
N ASP A 15 -17.99 2.20 3.46
CA ASP A 15 -17.54 0.82 3.37
C ASP A 15 -18.67 -0.16 2.98
N GLY A 16 -18.39 -1.44 2.98
CA GLY A 16 -19.36 -2.50 2.70
C GLY A 16 -20.14 -2.27 1.40
N ALA A 17 -21.45 -2.21 1.47
CA ALA A 17 -22.34 -2.04 0.31
C ALA A 17 -22.13 -0.71 -0.41
N GLU A 18 -21.76 0.35 0.29
CA GLU A 18 -21.48 1.66 -0.32
C GLU A 18 -20.17 1.63 -1.10
N LEU A 19 -19.16 0.89 -0.66
CA LEU A 19 -17.93 0.66 -1.43
C LEU A 19 -18.25 -0.10 -2.72
N GLU A 20 -19.02 -1.20 -2.63
CA GLU A 20 -19.47 -1.99 -3.78
C GLU A 20 -20.21 -1.11 -4.80
N ARG A 21 -21.13 -0.27 -4.34
CA ARG A 21 -21.88 0.66 -5.18
C ARG A 21 -20.94 1.68 -5.84
N SER A 22 -20.03 2.26 -5.07
CA SER A 22 -19.08 3.25 -5.58
C SER A 22 -18.19 2.66 -6.66
N ILE A 23 -17.65 1.47 -6.48
CA ILE A 23 -16.85 0.77 -7.50
C ILE A 23 -17.69 0.51 -8.76
N SER A 24 -18.92 0.01 -8.58
CA SER A 24 -19.85 -0.24 -9.69
C SER A 24 -20.15 1.02 -10.49
N ASP A 25 -20.39 2.14 -9.81
CA ASP A 25 -20.71 3.39 -10.48
C ASP A 25 -19.49 4.00 -11.18
N LEU A 26 -18.31 3.97 -10.53
CA LEU A 26 -17.08 4.49 -11.10
C LEU A 26 -16.61 3.65 -12.31
N SER A 27 -16.84 2.34 -12.31
CA SER A 27 -16.46 1.47 -13.43
C SER A 27 -17.19 1.79 -14.74
N LYS A 28 -18.34 2.50 -14.67
CA LYS A 28 -19.09 2.95 -15.85
C LYS A 28 -18.35 4.03 -16.65
N TYR A 29 -17.35 4.66 -16.05
CA TYR A 29 -16.52 5.70 -16.70
C TYR A 29 -15.28 5.16 -17.40
N LEU A 30 -15.06 3.83 -17.38
CA LEU A 30 -14.04 3.20 -18.22
C LEU A 30 -14.34 3.48 -19.71
N PRO A 31 -13.35 3.72 -20.56
CA PRO A 31 -11.90 3.71 -20.29
C PRO A 31 -11.31 5.07 -19.88
N HIS A 32 -12.12 6.08 -19.62
CA HIS A 32 -11.65 7.45 -19.30
C HIS A 32 -11.16 7.56 -17.85
N LEU A 33 -11.84 6.93 -16.92
CA LEU A 33 -11.36 6.72 -15.57
C LEU A 33 -10.49 5.46 -15.61
N LYS A 34 -9.17 5.63 -15.50
CA LYS A 34 -8.18 4.55 -15.70
C LYS A 34 -8.08 3.64 -14.49
N SER A 35 -8.15 4.24 -13.30
CA SER A 35 -8.01 3.51 -12.05
C SER A 35 -8.67 4.24 -10.89
N VAL A 36 -8.95 3.48 -9.84
CA VAL A 36 -9.41 4.01 -8.55
C VAL A 36 -8.61 3.34 -7.43
N SER A 37 -7.96 4.12 -6.57
CA SER A 37 -7.36 3.62 -5.35
C SER A 37 -8.34 3.66 -4.19
N VAL A 38 -8.28 2.68 -3.29
CA VAL A 38 -9.00 2.66 -2.02
C VAL A 38 -7.97 2.70 -0.90
N VAL A 39 -8.01 3.74 -0.08
CA VAL A 39 -7.10 3.92 1.05
C VAL A 39 -7.90 4.09 2.34
N PRO A 40 -7.42 3.61 3.50
CA PRO A 40 -8.10 3.84 4.76
C PRO A 40 -8.00 5.32 5.16
N VAL A 41 -8.99 5.82 5.88
CA VAL A 41 -8.92 7.17 6.44
C VAL A 41 -7.83 7.26 7.50
N GLY A 42 -6.96 8.26 7.38
CA GLY A 42 -5.96 8.59 8.40
C GLY A 42 -6.60 9.35 9.58
N LEU A 43 -6.55 8.77 10.77
CA LEU A 43 -7.12 9.36 11.99
C LEU A 43 -6.05 10.07 12.81
N SER A 44 -5.87 11.38 12.55
CA SER A 44 -4.97 12.20 13.37
C SER A 44 -5.56 12.52 14.73
N LYS A 45 -4.71 12.94 15.68
CA LYS A 45 -5.15 13.41 17.01
C LYS A 45 -5.88 14.77 16.98
N TYR A 46 -5.85 15.47 15.85
CA TYR A 46 -6.49 16.78 15.70
C TYR A 46 -7.92 16.65 15.16
N ARG A 47 -8.78 15.99 15.92
CA ARG A 47 -10.17 15.70 15.48
C ARG A 47 -11.25 16.28 16.38
N ASP A 48 -10.89 17.20 17.27
CA ASP A 48 -11.86 17.84 18.16
C ASP A 48 -12.95 18.57 17.35
N GLY A 49 -14.21 18.26 17.64
CA GLY A 49 -15.37 18.83 16.92
C GLY A 49 -15.65 18.24 15.53
N LEU A 50 -14.88 17.25 15.05
CA LEU A 50 -15.14 16.54 13.81
C LEU A 50 -16.00 15.30 14.04
N ALA A 51 -16.63 14.80 12.97
CA ALA A 51 -17.40 13.55 13.01
C ALA A 51 -16.56 12.39 13.60
N PRO A 52 -17.13 11.60 14.50
CA PRO A 52 -16.43 10.45 15.05
C PRO A 52 -16.20 9.41 13.94
N LEU A 53 -14.95 9.00 13.77
CA LEU A 53 -14.56 7.92 12.87
C LEU A 53 -13.79 6.86 13.65
N GLU A 54 -14.00 5.61 13.29
CA GLU A 54 -13.30 4.48 13.88
C GLU A 54 -12.22 3.95 12.94
N PRO A 55 -11.07 3.48 13.48
CA PRO A 55 -10.07 2.81 12.66
C PRO A 55 -10.59 1.45 12.21
N PHE A 56 -10.11 1.00 11.06
CA PHE A 56 -10.36 -0.36 10.60
C PHE A 56 -9.56 -1.37 11.41
N THR A 57 -10.18 -2.51 11.69
CA THR A 57 -9.51 -3.66 12.30
C THR A 57 -8.88 -4.55 11.20
N ARG A 58 -8.14 -5.57 11.64
CA ARG A 58 -7.58 -6.58 10.75
C ARG A 58 -8.66 -7.33 9.97
N GLU A 59 -9.74 -7.66 10.63
CA GLU A 59 -10.89 -8.36 10.04
C GLU A 59 -11.60 -7.48 9.02
N ASP A 60 -11.84 -6.22 9.35
CA ASP A 60 -12.40 -5.24 8.40
C ASP A 60 -11.52 -5.12 7.14
N ALA A 61 -10.20 -5.06 7.31
CA ALA A 61 -9.26 -4.96 6.19
C ALA A 61 -9.35 -6.17 5.25
N LYS A 62 -9.52 -7.38 5.78
CA LYS A 62 -9.75 -8.59 4.97
C LYS A 62 -11.03 -8.51 4.17
N GLU A 63 -12.12 -8.00 4.74
CA GLU A 63 -13.39 -7.83 4.04
C GLU A 63 -13.27 -6.79 2.91
N VAL A 64 -12.56 -5.69 3.15
CA VAL A 64 -12.26 -4.68 2.13
C VAL A 64 -11.44 -5.29 0.99
N LEU A 65 -10.37 -6.03 1.30
CA LEU A 65 -9.55 -6.71 0.30
C LEU A 65 -10.36 -7.73 -0.51
N ALA A 66 -11.21 -8.53 0.15
CA ALA A 66 -12.08 -9.49 -0.54
C ALA A 66 -13.02 -8.79 -1.53
N THR A 67 -13.58 -7.64 -1.15
CA THR A 67 -14.43 -6.84 -2.02
C THR A 67 -13.65 -6.30 -3.21
N ILE A 68 -12.46 -5.73 -2.99
CA ILE A 68 -11.61 -5.18 -4.06
C ILE A 68 -11.17 -6.30 -5.02
N HIS A 69 -10.67 -7.43 -4.52
CA HIS A 69 -10.23 -8.55 -5.36
C HIS A 69 -11.36 -9.13 -6.20
N LYS A 70 -12.58 -9.22 -5.65
CA LYS A 70 -13.79 -9.62 -6.40
C LYS A 70 -14.03 -8.70 -7.59
N TRP A 71 -13.93 -7.38 -7.39
CA TRP A 71 -14.13 -6.41 -8.44
C TRP A 71 -12.97 -6.37 -9.44
N GLN A 72 -11.73 -6.49 -8.98
CA GLN A 72 -10.55 -6.62 -9.85
C GLN A 72 -10.73 -7.78 -10.84
N LYS A 73 -11.05 -8.97 -10.33
CA LYS A 73 -11.29 -10.13 -11.17
C LYS A 73 -12.36 -9.87 -12.22
N LYS A 74 -13.51 -9.35 -11.82
CA LYS A 74 -14.63 -9.05 -12.71
C LYS A 74 -14.25 -8.04 -13.81
N LEU A 75 -13.55 -6.97 -13.43
CA LEU A 75 -13.21 -5.90 -14.37
C LEU A 75 -12.05 -6.31 -15.29
N TYR A 76 -11.10 -7.10 -14.78
CA TYR A 76 -10.04 -7.67 -15.59
C TYR A 76 -10.58 -8.62 -16.67
N GLU A 77 -11.56 -9.45 -16.36
CA GLU A 77 -12.24 -10.32 -17.34
C GLU A 77 -12.95 -9.52 -18.44
N GLN A 78 -13.45 -8.32 -18.14
CA GLN A 78 -14.21 -7.49 -19.07
C GLN A 78 -13.34 -6.50 -19.87
N TRP A 79 -12.30 -5.95 -19.25
CA TRP A 79 -11.55 -4.82 -19.77
C TRP A 79 -10.05 -5.05 -19.86
N GLY A 80 -9.51 -6.13 -19.30
CA GLY A 80 -8.08 -6.38 -19.18
C GLY A 80 -7.36 -5.41 -18.24
N LEU A 81 -8.11 -4.81 -17.30
CA LEU A 81 -7.62 -3.87 -16.29
C LEU A 81 -8.19 -4.24 -14.92
N HIS A 82 -7.37 -4.20 -13.90
CA HIS A 82 -7.84 -4.41 -12.51
C HIS A 82 -8.68 -3.24 -12.02
N PHE A 83 -8.37 -2.03 -12.47
CA PHE A 83 -9.13 -0.79 -12.28
C PHE A 83 -9.19 -0.29 -10.84
N ILE A 84 -9.64 -1.15 -9.88
CA ILE A 84 -9.75 -0.79 -8.47
C ILE A 84 -8.58 -1.38 -7.70
N HIS A 85 -7.86 -0.56 -6.93
CA HIS A 85 -6.65 -1.00 -6.25
C HIS A 85 -6.71 -0.67 -4.76
N ALA A 86 -6.36 -1.63 -3.92
CA ALA A 86 -6.15 -1.41 -2.51
C ALA A 86 -4.78 -0.76 -2.27
N GLY A 87 -4.72 0.27 -1.43
CA GLY A 87 -3.44 0.76 -0.92
C GLY A 87 -2.71 -0.33 -0.11
N ASP A 88 -1.38 -0.28 -0.11
CA ASP A 88 -0.53 -1.26 0.58
C ASP A 88 -0.87 -1.39 2.07
N GLU A 89 -1.37 -0.31 2.67
CA GLU A 89 -1.80 -0.29 4.07
C GLU A 89 -2.89 -1.31 4.38
N TRP A 90 -3.79 -1.62 3.44
CA TRP A 90 -4.80 -2.65 3.64
C TRP A 90 -4.20 -4.05 3.80
N TYR A 91 -3.20 -4.38 2.98
CA TYR A 91 -2.49 -5.66 3.07
C TYR A 91 -1.71 -5.77 4.37
N LEU A 92 -1.02 -4.69 4.77
CA LEU A 92 -0.30 -4.64 6.04
C LEU A 92 -1.24 -4.80 7.23
N LEU A 93 -2.38 -4.13 7.23
CA LEU A 93 -3.39 -4.21 8.29
C LEU A 93 -4.02 -5.60 8.35
N ALA A 94 -4.38 -6.18 7.20
CA ALA A 94 -4.94 -7.53 7.10
C ALA A 94 -3.92 -8.61 7.47
N GLY A 95 -2.62 -8.32 7.35
CA GLY A 95 -1.54 -9.29 7.44
C GLY A 95 -1.53 -10.25 6.25
N GLU A 96 -1.97 -9.76 5.09
CA GLU A 96 -1.97 -10.47 3.82
C GLU A 96 -0.72 -10.12 3.00
N PRO A 97 -0.26 -11.01 2.11
CA PRO A 97 0.86 -10.71 1.23
C PRO A 97 0.50 -9.61 0.24
N ILE A 98 1.48 -8.77 -0.07
CA ILE A 98 1.37 -7.77 -1.14
C ILE A 98 1.25 -8.51 -2.49
N PRO A 99 0.32 -8.11 -3.39
CA PRO A 99 0.16 -8.72 -4.70
C PRO A 99 1.42 -8.65 -5.57
N GLU A 100 1.49 -9.49 -6.60
CA GLU A 100 2.54 -9.46 -7.59
C GLU A 100 2.33 -8.28 -8.58
N GLU A 101 3.40 -7.90 -9.31
CA GLU A 101 3.46 -6.74 -10.21
C GLU A 101 2.28 -6.66 -11.18
N GLU A 102 1.88 -7.80 -11.74
CA GLU A 102 0.80 -7.88 -12.74
C GLU A 102 -0.54 -7.34 -12.26
N ASN A 103 -0.74 -7.26 -10.94
CA ASN A 103 -2.01 -6.78 -10.36
C ASN A 103 -2.11 -5.25 -10.26
N TYR A 104 -1.05 -4.51 -10.65
CA TYR A 104 -1.00 -3.05 -10.45
C TYR A 104 -1.18 -2.23 -11.73
N ASP A 105 -1.42 -2.88 -12.89
CA ASP A 105 -1.66 -2.23 -14.18
C ASP A 105 -0.59 -1.16 -14.53
N GLY A 106 0.69 -1.41 -14.16
CA GLY A 106 1.80 -0.49 -14.37
C GLY A 106 1.94 0.61 -13.31
N TYR A 107 1.46 0.38 -12.10
CA TYR A 107 1.65 1.26 -10.93
C TYR A 107 1.08 2.66 -11.06
N ILE A 108 -0.05 2.81 -11.77
CA ILE A 108 -0.68 4.12 -12.06
C ILE A 108 -1.24 4.85 -10.81
N GLN A 109 -1.25 4.21 -9.66
CA GLN A 109 -1.69 4.76 -8.36
C GLN A 109 -0.56 4.77 -7.31
N LEU A 110 0.70 4.72 -7.74
CA LEU A 110 1.85 4.63 -6.84
C LEU A 110 1.89 5.76 -5.80
N GLU A 111 1.60 6.99 -6.22
CA GLU A 111 1.58 8.17 -5.33
C GLU A 111 0.48 8.10 -4.25
N ASN A 112 -0.51 7.24 -4.45
CA ASN A 112 -1.57 6.96 -3.47
C ASN A 112 -1.26 5.73 -2.59
N GLY A 113 -0.01 5.28 -2.55
CA GLY A 113 0.42 4.16 -1.72
C GLY A 113 -0.05 2.80 -2.25
N VAL A 114 -0.23 2.65 -3.56
CA VAL A 114 -0.63 1.39 -4.20
C VAL A 114 0.58 0.77 -4.89
N GLY A 115 1.04 -0.37 -4.39
CA GLY A 115 2.13 -1.14 -4.98
C GLY A 115 3.53 -0.59 -4.70
N MET A 116 3.68 0.39 -3.80
CA MET A 116 5.01 0.92 -3.43
C MET A 116 5.91 -0.14 -2.81
N LEU A 117 5.36 -1.01 -1.97
CA LEU A 117 6.13 -2.07 -1.32
C LEU A 117 6.51 -3.17 -2.32
N ARG A 118 5.64 -3.50 -3.28
CA ARG A 118 5.96 -4.46 -4.35
C ARG A 118 7.07 -3.91 -5.24
N LEU A 119 6.90 -2.69 -5.75
CA LEU A 119 7.91 -2.05 -6.59
C LEU A 119 9.27 -2.00 -5.91
N LEU A 120 9.32 -1.60 -4.64
CA LEU A 120 10.56 -1.59 -3.86
C LEU A 120 11.17 -3.01 -3.73
N GLU A 121 10.34 -4.04 -3.49
CA GLU A 121 10.82 -5.42 -3.37
C GLU A 121 11.45 -5.90 -4.68
N ASP A 122 10.80 -5.63 -5.80
CA ASP A 122 11.23 -6.06 -7.13
C ASP A 122 12.50 -5.30 -7.56
N GLU A 123 12.55 -3.98 -7.36
CA GLU A 123 13.74 -3.16 -7.65
C GLU A 123 14.96 -3.58 -6.80
N VAL A 124 14.75 -3.85 -5.50
CA VAL A 124 15.83 -4.35 -4.64
C VAL A 124 16.31 -5.72 -5.10
N ALA A 125 15.41 -6.62 -5.46
CA ALA A 125 15.77 -7.95 -5.94
C ALA A 125 16.53 -7.87 -7.27
N GLU A 126 16.05 -7.03 -8.20
CA GLU A 126 16.68 -6.81 -9.50
C GLU A 126 18.10 -6.22 -9.33
N GLU A 127 18.26 -5.16 -8.54
CA GLU A 127 19.57 -4.53 -8.31
C GLU A 127 20.54 -5.48 -7.59
N LEU A 128 20.06 -6.26 -6.63
CA LEU A 128 20.89 -7.28 -5.99
C LEU A 128 21.33 -8.38 -6.99
N SER A 129 20.50 -8.72 -7.98
CA SER A 129 20.84 -9.72 -8.99
C SER A 129 21.93 -9.22 -9.97
N LYS A 130 21.90 -7.94 -10.33
CA LYS A 130 22.79 -7.32 -11.31
C LYS A 130 24.18 -6.98 -10.76
N ARG A 131 24.29 -6.77 -9.45
CA ARG A 131 25.54 -6.30 -8.84
C ARG A 131 26.33 -7.46 -8.25
N GLU A 132 27.64 -7.40 -8.39
CA GLU A 132 28.53 -8.25 -7.60
C GLU A 132 28.61 -7.71 -6.18
N GLY A 133 28.70 -8.61 -5.19
CA GLY A 133 28.96 -8.24 -3.81
C GLY A 133 30.37 -7.65 -3.64
N ASP A 134 30.55 -6.86 -2.60
CA ASP A 134 31.87 -6.35 -2.23
C ASP A 134 32.08 -6.43 -0.69
N ASP A 135 33.32 -6.25 -0.26
CA ASP A 135 33.75 -6.31 1.13
C ASP A 135 33.89 -4.93 1.79
N ARG A 136 33.41 -3.87 1.13
CA ARG A 136 33.51 -2.50 1.67
C ARG A 136 32.67 -2.34 2.93
N HIS A 137 33.27 -1.72 3.92
CA HIS A 137 32.54 -1.34 5.13
C HIS A 137 31.61 -0.16 4.85
N ARG A 138 30.32 -0.34 5.15
CA ARG A 138 29.31 0.71 5.07
C ARG A 138 28.47 0.67 6.33
N HIS A 139 28.11 1.85 6.81
CA HIS A 139 27.10 2.01 7.85
C HIS A 139 25.93 2.81 7.31
N VAL A 140 24.74 2.22 7.35
CA VAL A 140 23.51 2.81 6.78
C VAL A 140 22.40 2.74 7.82
N THR A 141 21.82 3.88 8.13
CA THR A 141 20.61 3.96 8.96
C THR A 141 19.44 4.40 8.07
N ILE A 142 18.36 3.63 8.08
CA ILE A 142 17.14 3.93 7.36
C ILE A 142 16.07 4.31 8.38
N ALA A 143 15.61 5.56 8.33
CA ALA A 143 14.49 6.06 9.12
C ALA A 143 13.19 5.85 8.34
N THR A 144 12.19 5.24 8.95
CA THR A 144 10.90 4.96 8.31
C THR A 144 9.76 4.92 9.32
N GLY A 145 8.50 4.95 8.82
CA GLY A 145 7.31 4.77 9.64
C GLY A 145 7.09 3.31 10.07
N LYS A 146 6.11 3.11 10.95
CA LYS A 146 5.78 1.78 11.49
C LYS A 146 5.39 0.77 10.41
N ALA A 147 4.64 1.23 9.39
CA ALA A 147 4.08 0.36 8.37
C ALA A 147 5.16 -0.30 7.50
N ALA A 148 6.13 0.48 7.00
CA ALA A 148 7.16 0.00 6.10
C ALA A 148 8.35 -0.68 6.82
N ALA A 149 8.54 -0.45 8.13
CA ALA A 149 9.69 -0.96 8.86
C ALA A 149 9.90 -2.50 8.75
N PRO A 150 8.85 -3.35 8.82
CA PRO A 150 9.02 -4.79 8.65
C PRO A 150 9.52 -5.19 7.26
N SER A 151 9.02 -4.54 6.20
CA SER A 151 9.46 -4.78 4.82
C SER A 151 10.92 -4.38 4.64
N LEU A 152 11.28 -3.16 5.06
CA LEU A 152 12.67 -2.67 4.97
C LEU A 152 13.66 -3.55 5.75
N LYS A 153 13.27 -4.10 6.90
CA LYS A 153 14.13 -5.04 7.64
C LYS A 153 14.42 -6.31 6.84
N LYS A 154 13.44 -6.84 6.10
CA LYS A 154 13.65 -7.98 5.20
C LYS A 154 14.63 -7.66 4.07
N HIS A 155 14.49 -6.48 3.46
CA HIS A 155 15.42 -6.03 2.43
C HIS A 155 16.83 -5.86 2.96
N MET A 156 16.99 -5.27 4.15
CA MET A 156 18.31 -5.14 4.79
C MET A 156 18.96 -6.49 5.07
N GLN A 157 18.19 -7.51 5.40
CA GLN A 157 18.71 -8.87 5.55
C GLN A 157 19.25 -9.40 4.23
N LYS A 158 18.48 -9.32 3.14
CA LYS A 158 18.92 -9.73 1.78
C LYS A 158 20.19 -8.99 1.34
N ILE A 159 20.28 -7.69 1.65
CA ILE A 159 21.46 -6.87 1.34
C ILE A 159 22.69 -7.35 2.11
N ARG A 160 22.57 -7.67 3.40
CA ARG A 160 23.69 -8.17 4.21
C ARG A 160 24.21 -9.53 3.74
N GLU A 161 23.34 -10.39 3.22
CA GLU A 161 23.75 -11.69 2.66
C GLU A 161 24.73 -11.52 1.49
N LYS A 162 24.55 -10.45 0.70
CA LYS A 162 25.40 -10.14 -0.44
C LYS A 162 26.60 -9.22 -0.09
N TYR A 163 26.41 -8.35 0.89
CA TYR A 163 27.40 -7.36 1.33
C TYR A 163 27.67 -7.52 2.83
N PRO A 164 28.53 -8.48 3.24
CA PRO A 164 28.66 -8.90 4.64
C PRO A 164 29.19 -7.79 5.57
N ASN A 165 29.90 -6.80 5.03
CA ASN A 165 30.45 -5.68 5.79
C ASN A 165 29.52 -4.43 5.81
N VAL A 166 28.26 -4.58 5.36
CA VAL A 166 27.25 -3.55 5.51
C VAL A 166 26.56 -3.68 6.87
N GLN A 167 26.75 -2.69 7.70
CA GLN A 167 25.98 -2.49 8.93
C GLN A 167 24.75 -1.66 8.57
N ALA A 168 23.61 -2.29 8.47
CA ALA A 168 22.35 -1.61 8.15
C ALA A 168 21.39 -1.68 9.34
N GLU A 169 20.82 -0.54 9.71
CA GLU A 169 19.85 -0.38 10.77
C GLU A 169 18.56 0.24 10.22
N VAL A 170 17.41 -0.29 10.61
CA VAL A 170 16.10 0.30 10.31
C VAL A 170 15.53 0.86 11.61
N VAL A 171 15.42 2.18 11.67
CA VAL A 171 14.87 2.93 12.80
C VAL A 171 13.43 3.32 12.51
N THR A 172 12.52 2.89 13.36
CA THR A 172 11.11 3.25 13.25
C THR A 172 10.86 4.61 13.90
N ILE A 173 10.36 5.55 13.12
CA ILE A 173 9.98 6.88 13.60
C ILE A 173 8.49 6.86 13.97
N ILE A 174 8.20 7.30 15.20
CA ILE A 174 6.82 7.44 15.67
C ILE A 174 6.33 8.85 15.33
N ASN A 175 5.17 8.92 14.72
CA ASN A 175 4.56 10.21 14.35
C ASN A 175 3.85 10.84 15.55
N TYR A 176 4.59 11.57 16.37
CA TYR A 176 3.99 12.30 17.50
C TYR A 176 3.22 13.56 17.07
N PHE A 177 3.46 14.06 15.86
CA PHE A 177 2.80 15.27 15.39
C PHE A 177 1.33 15.01 15.05
N PHE A 178 1.04 14.02 14.22
CA PHE A 178 -0.34 13.66 13.87
C PHE A 178 -0.97 12.64 14.82
N GLY A 179 -0.17 11.90 15.56
CA GLY A 179 -0.57 10.81 16.46
C GLY A 179 0.18 9.52 16.14
N ASP A 180 0.39 8.69 17.14
CA ASP A 180 1.15 7.43 17.02
C ASP A 180 0.39 6.34 16.25
N SER A 181 -0.92 6.52 16.05
CA SER A 181 -1.77 5.67 15.21
C SER A 181 -1.62 5.95 13.71
N ILE A 182 -1.07 7.12 13.34
CA ILE A 182 -0.80 7.43 11.93
C ILE A 182 0.42 6.65 11.49
N THR A 183 0.19 5.68 10.62
CA THR A 183 1.26 4.98 9.91
C THR A 183 1.69 5.85 8.72
N VAL A 184 2.97 6.17 8.65
CA VAL A 184 3.58 6.83 7.49
C VAL A 184 4.59 5.87 6.87
N TYR A 185 4.64 5.92 5.56
CA TYR A 185 5.64 5.18 4.79
C TYR A 185 6.99 5.86 4.86
#